data_a0ccc43d2f1a9dc3ca5cecb7397a5ffc
#
_entry.id   a0ccc43d2f1a9dc3ca5cecb7397a5ffc
#
_cell.length_a   1.000
_cell.length_b   1.000
_cell.length_c   1.000
_cell.angle_alpha   90.00
_cell.angle_beta   90.00
_cell.angle_gamma   90.00
#
_symmetry.space_group_name_H-M   'P 1'
#
loop_
_entity.id
_entity.type
_entity.pdbx_description
1 polymer ?
#
loop_
_entity_poly.entity_id
_entity_poly.type
_entity_poly.pdbx_seq_one_letter_code
_entity_poly.pdbx_strand_id
1 'polypeptide(L)'
;MFVYDFSFRSLTAAQDGRSVLQNAGVFSQLARAPKQIAEQGCGYVLEVDGPDGADARTLFLSSGVRFRRVFRQFDNGFVEEAGHDLF
;
A
#
# COMPACT_ATOMS: atom_id res chain seq x y z
N MET A 1 -5.93 11.47 -10.63
CA MET A 1 -5.05 11.14 -9.49
C MET A 1 -5.18 9.68 -9.15
N PHE A 2 -4.22 9.14 -8.43
CA PHE A 2 -4.26 7.76 -8.02
C PHE A 2 -3.64 7.61 -6.63
N VAL A 3 -3.96 6.51 -5.97
CA VAL A 3 -3.31 6.10 -4.74
C VAL A 3 -2.53 4.81 -5.00
N TYR A 4 -1.48 4.60 -4.22
CA TYR A 4 -0.83 3.30 -4.16
C TYR A 4 -1.50 2.46 -3.08
N ASP A 5 -1.85 1.24 -3.43
CA ASP A 5 -2.36 0.25 -2.49
C ASP A 5 -1.25 -0.74 -2.19
N PHE A 6 -0.68 -0.66 -0.99
CA PHE A 6 0.28 -1.66 -0.52
C PHE A 6 -0.50 -2.78 0.13
N SER A 7 -0.41 -3.98 -0.43
CA SER A 7 -1.17 -5.12 0.09
C SER A 7 -0.36 -5.86 1.15
N PHE A 8 -1.09 -6.38 2.14
CA PHE A 8 -0.48 -7.07 3.28
C PHE A 8 -1.15 -8.42 3.50
N ARG A 9 -0.37 -9.34 4.06
CA ARG A 9 -0.80 -10.70 4.33
C ARG A 9 -1.89 -10.75 5.41
N SER A 10 -1.83 -9.83 6.38
CA SER A 10 -2.74 -9.84 7.52
C SER A 10 -3.05 -8.43 7.98
N LEU A 11 -4.11 -8.30 8.77
CA LEU A 11 -4.47 -7.02 9.38
C LEU A 11 -3.33 -6.50 10.28
N THR A 12 -2.71 -7.38 11.05
CA THR A 12 -1.60 -7.00 11.93
C THR A 12 -0.44 -6.41 11.15
N ALA A 13 -0.06 -7.05 10.05
CA ALA A 13 1.02 -6.54 9.20
C ALA A 13 0.67 -5.18 8.62
N ALA A 14 -0.58 -5.00 8.19
CA ALA A 14 -1.04 -3.71 7.66
C ALA A 14 -1.02 -2.63 8.74
N GLN A 15 -1.42 -2.96 9.95
CA GLN A 15 -1.39 -2.01 11.08
C GLN A 15 0.03 -1.62 11.44
N ASP A 16 0.97 -2.55 11.40
CA ASP A 16 2.39 -2.24 11.61
C ASP A 16 2.90 -1.26 10.55
N GLY A 17 2.55 -1.49 9.31
CA GLY A 17 2.90 -0.59 8.22
C GLY A 17 2.32 0.80 8.42
N ARG A 18 1.06 0.87 8.83
CA ARG A 18 0.40 2.14 9.11
C ARG A 18 1.12 2.92 10.20
N SER A 19 1.54 2.22 11.27
CA SER A 19 2.26 2.86 12.37
C SER A 19 3.59 3.44 11.92
N VAL A 20 4.31 2.73 11.07
CA VAL A 20 5.59 3.21 10.51
C VAL A 20 5.36 4.50 9.72
N LEU A 21 4.35 4.52 8.86
CA LEU A 21 4.05 5.71 8.05
C LEU A 21 3.58 6.87 8.94
N GLN A 22 2.73 6.59 9.91
CA GLN A 22 2.21 7.61 10.82
C GLN A 22 3.33 8.27 11.60
N ASN A 23 4.29 7.48 12.10
CA ASN A 23 5.44 8.01 12.85
C ASN A 23 6.34 8.87 11.97
N ALA A 24 6.35 8.64 10.68
CA ALA A 24 7.13 9.44 9.72
C ALA A 24 6.34 10.61 9.13
N GLY A 25 5.10 10.81 9.56
CA GLY A 25 4.27 11.90 9.07
C GLY A 25 3.65 11.65 7.70
N VAL A 26 3.61 10.40 7.25
CA VAL A 26 3.01 10.02 5.96
C VAL A 26 1.59 9.55 6.21
N PHE A 27 0.62 10.20 5.57
CA PHE A 27 -0.78 9.80 5.69
C PHE A 27 -1.02 8.49 4.94
N SER A 28 -1.74 7.57 5.57
CA SER A 28 -2.20 6.35 4.93
C SER A 28 -3.57 5.98 5.47
N GLN A 29 -4.32 5.22 4.68
CA GLN A 29 -5.62 4.75 5.08
C GLN A 29 -5.66 3.23 4.97
N LEU A 30 -5.97 2.58 6.08
CA LEU A 30 -6.17 1.13 6.11
C LEU A 30 -7.56 0.82 5.55
N ALA A 31 -7.61 -0.10 4.61
CA ALA A 31 -8.86 -0.47 3.95
C ALA A 31 -8.86 -1.95 3.59
N ARG A 32 -10.05 -2.49 3.35
CA ARG A 32 -10.15 -3.80 2.73
C ARG A 32 -9.70 -3.70 1.29
N ALA A 33 -9.00 -4.73 0.85
CA ALA A 33 -8.49 -4.77 -0.52
C ALA A 33 -9.67 -4.72 -1.51
N PRO A 34 -9.57 -3.91 -2.57
CA PRO A 34 -10.52 -3.97 -3.67
C PRO A 34 -10.60 -5.39 -4.23
N LYS A 35 -11.72 -5.72 -4.86
CA LYS A 35 -11.96 -7.06 -5.37
C LYS A 35 -10.82 -7.56 -6.26
N GLN A 36 -10.31 -6.70 -7.12
CA GLN A 36 -9.23 -7.04 -8.04
C GLN A 36 -7.94 -7.44 -7.31
N ILE A 37 -7.68 -6.85 -6.14
CA ILE A 37 -6.52 -7.16 -5.32
C ILE A 37 -6.83 -8.35 -4.42
N ALA A 38 -8.02 -8.42 -3.86
CA ALA A 38 -8.44 -9.50 -2.96
C ALA A 38 -8.40 -10.86 -3.66
N GLU A 39 -8.71 -10.92 -4.95
CA GLU A 39 -8.66 -12.14 -5.74
C GLU A 39 -7.26 -12.73 -5.81
N GLN A 40 -6.23 -11.94 -5.50
CA GLN A 40 -4.84 -12.38 -5.47
C GLN A 40 -4.38 -12.81 -4.08
N GLY A 41 -5.34 -13.01 -3.16
CA GLY A 41 -5.05 -13.50 -1.81
C GLY A 41 -4.66 -12.44 -0.81
N CYS A 42 -4.88 -11.15 -1.11
CA CYS A 42 -4.56 -10.04 -0.22
C CYS A 42 -5.84 -9.46 0.37
N GLY A 43 -5.98 -9.49 1.71
CA GLY A 43 -7.22 -9.05 2.36
C GLY A 43 -7.25 -7.57 2.75
N TYR A 44 -6.08 -6.96 2.94
CA TYR A 44 -5.99 -5.59 3.43
C TYR A 44 -4.94 -4.82 2.67
N VAL A 45 -5.20 -3.52 2.50
CA VAL A 45 -4.26 -2.61 1.85
C VAL A 45 -4.09 -1.34 2.70
N LEU A 46 -2.93 -0.71 2.55
CA LEU A 46 -2.74 0.67 2.97
C LEU A 46 -2.76 1.53 1.72
N GLU A 47 -3.68 2.48 1.69
CA GLU A 47 -3.78 3.45 0.61
C GLU A 47 -2.91 4.63 0.93
N VAL A 48 -1.99 4.94 0.04
CA VAL A 48 -1.03 6.04 0.19
C VAL A 48 -1.16 6.92 -1.05
N ASP A 49 -1.25 8.23 -0.85
CA ASP A 49 -1.33 9.16 -1.98
C ASP A 49 -0.16 8.96 -2.94
N GLY A 50 -0.43 9.09 -4.23
CA GLY A 50 0.57 8.84 -5.27
C GLY A 50 1.93 9.49 -5.02
N PRO A 51 1.99 10.79 -4.67
CA PRO A 51 3.28 11.46 -4.41
C PRO A 51 4.07 10.86 -3.26
N ASP A 52 3.41 10.20 -2.30
CA ASP A 52 4.05 9.62 -1.12
C ASP A 52 4.46 8.17 -1.31
N GLY A 53 4.15 7.56 -2.44
CA GLY A 53 4.35 6.12 -2.66
C GLY A 53 5.80 5.68 -2.52
N ALA A 54 6.73 6.43 -3.11
CA ALA A 54 8.16 6.09 -3.05
C ALA A 54 8.69 6.17 -1.63
N ASP A 55 8.30 7.21 -0.88
CA ASP A 55 8.70 7.36 0.51
C ASP A 55 8.14 6.24 1.38
N ALA A 56 6.87 5.89 1.17
CA ALA A 56 6.24 4.80 1.90
C ALA A 56 6.99 3.49 1.68
N ARG A 57 7.32 3.18 0.44
CA ARG A 57 8.09 1.98 0.11
C ARG A 57 9.44 1.96 0.83
N THR A 58 10.16 3.08 0.78
CA THR A 58 11.46 3.20 1.43
C THR A 58 11.33 3.01 2.94
N LEU A 59 10.32 3.61 3.55
CA LEU A 59 10.06 3.47 4.98
C LEU A 59 9.76 2.02 5.38
N PHE A 60 8.95 1.33 4.58
CA PHE A 60 8.67 -0.08 4.84
C PHE A 60 9.94 -0.93 4.78
N LEU A 61 10.73 -0.74 3.73
CA LEU A 61 11.96 -1.51 3.56
C LEU A 61 12.96 -1.25 4.69
N SER A 62 13.10 0.00 5.11
CA SER A 62 14.06 0.35 6.18
C SER A 62 13.56 -0.07 7.56
N SER A 63 12.26 -0.24 7.75
CA SER A 63 11.66 -0.62 9.03
C SER A 63 11.37 -2.10 9.14
N GLY A 64 11.67 -2.89 8.12
CA GLY A 64 11.40 -4.31 8.12
C GLY A 64 9.93 -4.68 7.96
N VAL A 65 9.10 -3.75 7.52
CA VAL A 65 7.69 -4.03 7.23
C VAL A 65 7.59 -4.72 5.89
N ARG A 66 6.92 -5.87 5.86
CA ARG A 66 6.79 -6.67 4.63
C ARG A 66 5.41 -6.46 4.03
N PHE A 67 5.37 -5.75 2.92
CA PHE A 67 4.18 -5.71 2.07
C PHE A 67 4.33 -6.78 0.99
N ARG A 68 3.22 -7.22 0.41
CA ARG A 68 3.25 -8.27 -0.61
C ARG A 68 3.37 -7.68 -2.00
N ARG A 69 2.44 -6.82 -2.36
CA ARG A 69 2.37 -6.22 -3.69
C ARG A 69 1.98 -4.77 -3.57
N VAL A 70 2.24 -4.03 -4.62
CA VAL A 70 1.86 -2.62 -4.72
C VAL A 70 1.04 -2.45 -5.98
N PHE A 71 -0.10 -1.80 -5.84
CA PHE A 71 -1.01 -1.51 -6.94
C PHE A 71 -1.24 -0.02 -7.03
N ARG A 72 -1.59 0.45 -8.23
CA ARG A 72 -2.11 1.80 -8.40
C ARG A 72 -3.61 1.69 -8.59
N GLN A 73 -4.36 2.46 -7.83
CA GLN A 73 -5.81 2.55 -7.93
C GLN A 73 -6.17 3.96 -8.37
N PHE A 74 -6.82 4.07 -9.52
CA PHE A 74 -7.18 5.34 -10.13
C PHE A 74 -8.60 5.74 -9.74
N ASP A 75 -8.92 7.04 -9.92
CA ASP A 75 -10.21 7.61 -9.53
C ASP A 75 -11.39 6.92 -10.22
N ASN A 76 -11.19 6.40 -11.43
CA ASN A 76 -12.23 5.69 -12.16
C ASN A 76 -12.40 4.23 -11.74
N GLY A 77 -11.68 3.80 -10.70
CA GLY A 77 -11.76 2.43 -10.20
C GLY A 77 -10.81 1.45 -10.89
N PHE A 78 -10.06 1.90 -11.89
CA PHE A 78 -9.07 1.06 -12.54
C PHE A 78 -7.93 0.75 -11.57
N VAL A 79 -7.50 -0.51 -11.54
CA VAL A 79 -6.41 -0.98 -10.68
C VAL A 79 -5.38 -1.70 -11.55
N GLU A 80 -4.11 -1.33 -11.36
CA GLU A 80 -3.01 -2.02 -12.03
C GLU A 80 -1.88 -2.27 -11.05
N GLU A 81 -1.16 -3.37 -11.23
CA GLU A 81 -0.01 -3.68 -10.37
C GLU A 81 1.16 -2.79 -10.76
N ALA A 82 1.79 -2.18 -9.77
CA ALA A 82 2.98 -1.36 -9.98
C ALA A 82 4.21 -2.26 -10.05
N GLY A 83 5.05 -2.03 -11.05
CA GLY A 83 6.32 -2.73 -11.17
C GLY A 83 7.36 -2.16 -10.21
N HIS A 84 8.45 -2.91 -10.02
CA HIS A 84 9.53 -2.51 -9.11
C HIS A 84 10.23 -1.23 -9.55
N ASP A 85 10.23 -0.94 -10.82
CA ASP A 85 10.91 0.20 -11.43
C ASP A 85 10.06 1.46 -11.48
N LEU A 86 8.88 1.44 -10.88
CA LEU A 86 7.93 2.56 -10.92
C LEU A 86 8.04 3.49 -9.71
N PHE A 87 9.01 3.26 -8.87
CA PHE A 87 9.27 4.09 -7.70
C PHE A 87 10.58 4.83 -7.82
#